data_9e0c66be29b8487fb8d00c8f42a80689
#
_entry.id   9e0c66be29b8487fb8d00c8f42a80689
#
_cell.length_a   1.000
_cell.length_b   1.000
_cell.length_c   1.000
_cell.angle_alpha   90.00
_cell.angle_beta   90.00
_cell.angle_gamma   90.00
#
_symmetry.space_group_name_H-M   'P 1'
#
loop_
_entity.id
_entity.type
_entity.pdbx_description
1 polymer ?
#
loop_
_entity_poly.entity_id
_entity_poly.type
_entity_poly.pdbx_seq_one_letter_code
_entity_poly.pdbx_strand_id
1 'polypeptide(L)'
;MVPQLALQLTALEAQSAANGFLLDNLPDSYLAVEPQLDSAKQAWRVKVVLTYPFIGSVGEAGEVFVSLNSEQILSHTPVAEIRERGRQLYEQNREAIQTAFSQATNQ
;
A
#
# COMPACT_ATOMS: atom_id res chain seq x y z
N MET A 1 -29.43 17.86 13.99
CA MET A 1 -28.34 16.90 14.19
C MET A 1 -27.48 16.77 12.95
N VAL A 2 -26.19 16.76 13.11
CA VAL A 2 -25.29 16.59 11.98
C VAL A 2 -25.40 15.17 11.45
N PRO A 3 -25.60 15.02 10.16
CA PRO A 3 -25.69 13.67 9.59
C PRO A 3 -24.44 12.87 9.81
N GLN A 4 -24.60 11.60 9.98
CA GLN A 4 -23.48 10.65 10.13
C GLN A 4 -22.61 10.63 8.87
N LEU A 5 -23.15 11.12 7.76
CA LEU A 5 -22.38 11.21 6.51
C LEU A 5 -21.09 11.97 6.68
N ALA A 6 -21.07 12.94 7.60
CA ALA A 6 -19.88 13.74 7.83
C ALA A 6 -18.74 12.93 8.43
N LEU A 7 -19.02 11.72 8.91
CA LEU A 7 -18.02 10.87 9.55
C LEU A 7 -17.41 9.83 8.61
N GLN A 8 -17.79 9.89 7.32
CA GLN A 8 -17.21 8.97 6.36
C GLN A 8 -15.73 9.31 6.12
N LEU A 9 -14.90 8.29 6.07
CA LEU A 9 -13.47 8.45 5.83
C LEU A 9 -13.21 9.02 4.43
N THR A 10 -12.25 9.93 4.35
CA THR A 10 -11.76 10.39 3.06
C THR A 10 -10.78 9.38 2.48
N ALA A 11 -10.50 9.51 1.19
CA ALA A 11 -9.51 8.67 0.52
C ALA A 11 -8.14 8.79 1.20
N LEU A 12 -7.76 10.01 1.58
CA LEU A 12 -6.46 10.23 2.22
C LEU A 12 -6.39 9.57 3.58
N GLU A 13 -7.48 9.64 4.35
CA GLU A 13 -7.53 8.97 5.65
C GLU A 13 -7.44 7.46 5.50
N ALA A 14 -8.11 6.90 4.47
CA ALA A 14 -8.04 5.47 4.20
C ALA A 14 -6.64 5.04 3.82
N GLN A 15 -5.97 5.84 2.99
CA GLN A 15 -4.60 5.56 2.59
C GLN A 15 -3.67 5.59 3.80
N SER A 16 -3.86 6.54 4.69
CA SER A 16 -3.06 6.66 5.91
C SER A 16 -3.26 5.44 6.81
N ALA A 17 -4.51 4.99 6.96
CA ALA A 17 -4.80 3.80 7.77
C ALA A 17 -4.14 2.56 7.18
N ALA A 18 -4.20 2.41 5.85
CA ALA A 18 -3.56 1.29 5.18
C ALA A 18 -2.05 1.34 5.35
N ASN A 19 -1.43 2.52 5.26
CA ASN A 19 0.00 2.64 5.49
C ASN A 19 0.38 2.28 6.92
N GLY A 20 -0.44 2.64 7.90
CA GLY A 20 -0.23 2.23 9.28
C GLY A 20 -0.19 0.72 9.42
N PHE A 21 -1.14 0.04 8.77
CA PHE A 21 -1.16 -1.42 8.76
C PHE A 21 0.12 -1.99 8.16
N LEU A 22 0.57 -1.43 7.04
CA LEU A 22 1.77 -1.93 6.37
C LEU A 22 3.02 -1.73 7.25
N LEU A 23 3.14 -0.58 7.90
CA LEU A 23 4.28 -0.31 8.77
C LEU A 23 4.34 -1.29 9.94
N ASP A 24 3.18 -1.73 10.43
CA ASP A 24 3.13 -2.65 11.56
C ASP A 24 3.46 -4.08 11.16
N ASN A 25 3.35 -4.42 9.87
CA ASN A 25 3.41 -5.82 9.43
C ASN A 25 4.47 -6.13 8.39
N LEU A 26 5.02 -5.10 7.73
CA LEU A 26 5.91 -5.27 6.59
C LEU A 26 7.04 -4.24 6.65
N PRO A 27 8.15 -4.50 5.92
CA PRO A 27 9.22 -3.50 5.79
C PRO A 27 8.70 -2.23 5.12
N ASP A 28 9.42 -1.13 5.30
CA ASP A 28 9.01 0.19 4.84
C ASP A 28 9.09 0.38 3.33
N SER A 29 9.56 -0.63 2.59
CA SER A 29 9.52 -0.56 1.12
C SER A 29 8.12 -0.85 0.55
N TYR A 30 7.16 -1.23 1.37
CA TYR A 30 5.78 -1.39 0.93
C TYR A 30 4.98 -0.13 1.25
N LEU A 31 4.19 0.30 0.27
CA LEU A 31 3.46 1.57 0.38
C LEU A 31 2.02 1.39 -0.10
N ALA A 32 1.09 2.00 0.62
CA ALA A 32 -0.33 2.02 0.24
C ALA A 32 -0.58 3.23 -0.65
N VAL A 33 -1.20 3.00 -1.81
CA VAL A 33 -1.43 4.05 -2.80
C VAL A 33 -2.80 3.87 -3.46
N GLU A 34 -3.26 4.93 -4.12
CA GLU A 34 -4.42 4.91 -5.00
C GLU A 34 -5.68 4.35 -4.35
N PRO A 35 -6.14 4.96 -3.26
CA PRO A 35 -7.38 4.50 -2.64
C PRO A 35 -8.54 4.69 -3.60
N GLN A 36 -9.37 3.65 -3.75
CA GLN A 36 -10.54 3.68 -4.61
C GLN A 36 -11.75 3.19 -3.82
N LEU A 37 -12.87 3.88 -4.02
CA LEU A 37 -14.11 3.51 -3.36
C LEU A 37 -14.65 2.22 -3.97
N ASP A 38 -14.92 1.23 -3.12
CA ASP A 38 -15.56 -0.02 -3.52
C ASP A 38 -16.94 -0.05 -2.90
N SER A 39 -17.95 0.37 -3.65
CA SER A 39 -19.31 0.48 -3.14
C SER A 39 -19.88 -0.88 -2.74
N ALA A 40 -19.55 -1.92 -3.49
CA ALA A 40 -20.08 -3.25 -3.20
C ALA A 40 -19.58 -3.77 -1.85
N LYS A 41 -18.36 -3.43 -1.49
CA LYS A 41 -17.77 -3.87 -0.22
C LYS A 41 -17.91 -2.82 0.89
N GLN A 42 -18.48 -1.67 0.59
CA GLN A 42 -18.59 -0.56 1.54
C GLN A 42 -17.24 -0.26 2.17
N ALA A 43 -16.23 -0.12 1.31
CA ALA A 43 -14.85 0.02 1.78
C ALA A 43 -14.02 0.84 0.78
N TRP A 44 -12.91 1.36 1.26
CA TRP A 44 -11.86 1.90 0.42
C TRP A 44 -10.88 0.77 0.08
N ARG A 45 -10.66 0.55 -1.21
CA ARG A 45 -9.65 -0.40 -1.67
C ARG A 45 -8.37 0.36 -1.93
N VAL A 46 -7.31 0.00 -1.22
CA VAL A 46 -6.02 0.68 -1.31
C VAL A 46 -4.98 -0.31 -1.82
N LYS A 47 -4.29 0.03 -2.89
CA LYS A 47 -3.25 -0.82 -3.45
C LYS A 47 -2.02 -0.83 -2.56
N VAL A 48 -1.34 -1.98 -2.51
CA VAL A 48 -0.03 -2.11 -1.88
C VAL A 48 1.00 -2.29 -2.99
N VAL A 49 1.99 -1.41 -3.03
CA VAL A 49 3.06 -1.50 -4.02
C VAL A 49 4.39 -1.66 -3.32
N LEU A 50 5.33 -2.30 -4.02
CA LEU A 50 6.72 -2.36 -3.59
C LEU A 50 7.43 -1.18 -4.24
N THR A 51 8.14 -0.38 -3.45
CA THR A 51 8.76 0.83 -3.94
C THR A 51 10.18 0.95 -3.40
N TYR A 52 11.05 1.54 -4.19
CA TYR A 52 12.44 1.75 -3.81
C TYR A 52 12.85 3.18 -4.09
N PRO A 53 13.74 3.75 -3.26
CA PRO A 53 14.29 5.08 -3.54
C PRO A 53 14.93 5.08 -4.93
N PHE A 54 14.83 6.19 -5.64
CA PHE A 54 15.45 6.42 -6.93
C PHE A 54 14.78 5.70 -8.11
N ILE A 55 13.87 4.78 -7.85
CA ILE A 55 13.14 4.07 -8.90
C ILE A 55 11.65 4.33 -8.79
N GLY A 56 11.11 4.32 -7.57
CA GLY A 56 9.68 4.38 -7.33
C GLY A 56 9.07 2.99 -7.28
N SER A 57 7.81 2.88 -7.66
CA SER A 57 7.09 1.62 -7.60
C SER A 57 7.59 0.64 -8.66
N VAL A 58 7.81 -0.60 -8.25
CA VAL A 58 8.18 -1.67 -9.18
C VAL A 58 7.03 -2.66 -9.38
N GLY A 59 5.89 -2.42 -8.76
CA GLY A 59 4.72 -3.24 -9.01
C GLY A 59 3.81 -3.36 -7.81
N GLU A 60 2.64 -3.95 -8.07
CA GLU A 60 1.60 -4.15 -7.06
C GLU A 60 1.80 -5.49 -6.37
N ALA A 61 1.79 -5.48 -5.02
CA ALA A 61 2.00 -6.68 -4.22
C ALA A 61 0.73 -7.15 -3.51
N GLY A 62 -0.30 -6.33 -3.47
CA GLY A 62 -1.55 -6.71 -2.82
C GLY A 62 -2.48 -5.53 -2.64
N GLU A 63 -3.45 -5.69 -1.74
CA GLU A 63 -4.42 -4.63 -1.46
C GLU A 63 -4.89 -4.72 -0.01
N VAL A 64 -5.40 -3.59 0.47
CA VAL A 64 -5.95 -3.45 1.82
C VAL A 64 -7.30 -2.79 1.69
N PHE A 65 -8.30 -3.30 2.41
CA PHE A 65 -9.64 -2.72 2.45
C PHE A 65 -9.85 -2.04 3.79
N VAL A 66 -10.17 -0.75 3.75
CA VAL A 66 -10.40 0.07 4.93
C VAL A 66 -11.87 0.44 4.99
N SER A 67 -12.44 0.43 6.20
CA SER A 67 -13.84 0.79 6.40
C SER A 67 -14.14 2.18 5.88
N LEU A 68 -15.37 2.40 5.38
CA LEU A 68 -15.81 3.73 4.99
C LEU A 68 -15.97 4.67 6.17
N ASN A 69 -16.19 4.13 7.36
CA ASN A 69 -16.60 4.92 8.51
C ASN A 69 -15.55 5.02 9.61
N SER A 70 -14.46 4.28 9.49
CA SER A 70 -13.42 4.26 10.52
C SER A 70 -12.11 3.82 9.89
N GLU A 71 -11.03 3.96 10.66
CA GLU A 71 -9.71 3.54 10.18
C GLU A 71 -9.49 2.03 10.32
N GLN A 72 -10.57 1.29 10.55
CA GLN A 72 -10.47 -0.16 10.72
C GLN A 72 -10.14 -0.86 9.41
N ILE A 73 -9.18 -1.77 9.46
CA ILE A 73 -8.84 -2.62 8.33
C ILE A 73 -9.84 -3.77 8.30
N LEU A 74 -10.62 -3.85 7.22
CA LEU A 74 -11.65 -4.88 7.09
C LEU A 74 -11.07 -6.19 6.56
N SER A 75 -10.17 -6.09 5.59
CA SER A 75 -9.52 -7.26 5.02
C SER A 75 -8.29 -6.81 4.27
N HIS A 76 -7.46 -7.75 3.90
CA HIS A 76 -6.24 -7.45 3.15
C HIS A 76 -5.69 -8.74 2.55
N THR A 77 -4.86 -8.59 1.52
CA THR A 77 -4.09 -9.71 1.01
C THR A 77 -3.26 -10.27 2.16
N PRO A 78 -3.18 -11.59 2.32
CA PRO A 78 -2.36 -12.16 3.40
C PRO A 78 -0.94 -11.61 3.37
N VAL A 79 -0.41 -11.30 4.55
CA VAL A 79 0.92 -10.68 4.65
C VAL A 79 1.97 -11.56 3.99
N ALA A 80 1.87 -12.89 4.15
CA ALA A 80 2.83 -13.80 3.53
C ALA A 80 2.77 -13.71 2.00
N GLU A 81 1.59 -13.53 1.45
CA GLU A 81 1.43 -13.40 0.00
C GLU A 81 1.97 -12.06 -0.50
N ILE A 82 1.76 -10.99 0.27
CA ILE A 82 2.35 -9.69 -0.08
C ILE A 82 3.88 -9.82 -0.13
N ARG A 83 4.45 -10.49 0.87
CA ARG A 83 5.91 -10.69 0.91
C ARG A 83 6.40 -11.52 -0.27
N GLU A 84 5.66 -12.56 -0.63
CA GLU A 84 6.07 -13.41 -1.75
C GLU A 84 5.99 -12.66 -3.07
N ARG A 85 4.92 -11.87 -3.28
CA ARG A 85 4.82 -11.05 -4.47
C ARG A 85 5.90 -9.99 -4.52
N GLY A 86 6.22 -9.41 -3.35
CA GLY A 86 7.31 -8.45 -3.26
C GLY A 86 8.64 -9.07 -3.63
N ARG A 87 8.89 -10.31 -3.17
CA ARG A 87 10.11 -11.01 -3.52
C ARG A 87 10.20 -11.22 -5.04
N GLN A 88 9.09 -11.63 -5.66
CA GLN A 88 9.06 -11.83 -7.10
C GLN A 88 9.31 -10.51 -7.85
N LEU A 89 8.69 -9.44 -7.39
CA LEU A 89 8.88 -8.12 -8.00
C LEU A 89 10.34 -7.68 -7.87
N TYR A 90 10.94 -7.90 -6.71
CA TYR A 90 12.34 -7.58 -6.52
C TYR A 90 13.21 -8.36 -7.51
N GLU A 91 12.99 -9.69 -7.63
CA GLU A 91 13.78 -10.52 -8.54
C GLU A 91 13.64 -10.08 -9.99
N GLN A 92 12.42 -9.72 -10.40
CA GLN A 92 12.16 -9.26 -11.75
C GLN A 92 12.83 -7.92 -12.06
N ASN A 93 13.09 -7.13 -11.03
CA ASN A 93 13.63 -5.78 -11.17
C ASN A 93 14.98 -5.61 -10.53
N ARG A 94 15.62 -6.71 -10.13
CA ARG A 94 16.83 -6.69 -9.31
C ARG A 94 17.93 -5.85 -9.93
N GLU A 95 18.15 -6.00 -11.22
CA GLU A 95 19.24 -5.29 -11.90
C GLU A 95 19.01 -3.79 -11.86
N ALA A 96 17.77 -3.35 -12.16
CA ALA A 96 17.43 -1.95 -12.13
C ALA A 96 17.54 -1.35 -10.73
N ILE A 97 17.10 -2.12 -9.73
CA ILE A 97 17.17 -1.68 -8.33
C ILE A 97 18.62 -1.51 -7.90
N GLN A 98 19.45 -2.50 -8.18
CA GLN A 98 20.87 -2.46 -7.77
C GLN A 98 21.62 -1.36 -8.52
N THR A 99 21.31 -1.16 -9.79
CA THR A 99 21.94 -0.11 -10.57
C THR A 99 21.60 1.27 -10.02
N ALA A 100 20.32 1.48 -9.65
CA ALA A 100 19.89 2.76 -9.10
C ALA A 100 20.60 3.05 -7.78
N PHE A 101 20.73 2.05 -6.90
CA PHE A 101 21.44 2.25 -5.64
C PHE A 101 22.93 2.51 -5.87
N SER A 102 23.55 1.80 -6.80
CA SER A 102 24.96 2.02 -7.12
C SER A 102 25.21 3.44 -7.62
N GLN A 103 24.33 3.92 -8.51
CA GLN A 103 24.47 5.27 -9.04
C GLN A 103 24.28 6.32 -7.96
N ALA A 104 23.34 6.07 -7.04
CA ALA A 104 23.09 7.01 -5.96
C ALA A 104 24.27 7.08 -5.00
N THR A 105 24.97 5.97 -4.76
CA THR A 105 26.09 5.95 -3.83
C THR A 105 27.42 6.39 -4.45
N ASN A 106 27.48 6.47 -5.77
CA ASN A 106 28.69 6.87 -6.48
C ASN A 106 28.74 8.39 -6.78
N GLN A 107 27.88 9.14 -6.18
CA GLN A 107 27.79 10.58 -6.36
C GLN A 107 28.85 11.33 -5.58
#